data_caebee170a80554256de075583f5f1e6
#
_entry.id   caebee170a80554256de075583f5f1e6
#
_cell.length_a   1.000
_cell.length_b   1.000
_cell.length_c   1.000
_cell.angle_alpha   90.00
_cell.angle_beta   90.00
_cell.angle_gamma   90.00
#
_symmetry.space_group_name_H-M   'P 1'
#
loop_
_entity.id
_entity.type
_entity.pdbx_description
1 polymer ?
#
loop_
_entity_poly.entity_id
_entity_poly.type
_entity_poly.pdbx_seq_one_letter_code
_entity_poly.pdbx_strand_id
1 'polypeptide(L)'
;MDRNNSGVGVLDKAVAILTTLESGPHSLAELVAATGIARPTAHRLAVALEHHRLVSRDLTGRFILGKRSGELASAAGEDRLIAVAAPALAALRDATGESAQLYRRQGDV
;
A
#
# COMPACT_ATOMS: atom_id res chain seq x y z
N MET A 1 -3.50 -1.78 -25.61
CA MET A 1 -2.38 -2.13 -24.78
C MET A 1 -2.74 -2.14 -23.30
N ASP A 2 -2.32 -3.14 -22.61
CA ASP A 2 -2.65 -3.32 -21.21
C ASP A 2 -1.83 -2.34 -20.35
N ARG A 3 -2.52 -1.44 -19.63
CA ARG A 3 -1.83 -0.47 -18.78
C ARG A 3 -1.11 -1.13 -17.59
N ASN A 4 -1.43 -2.41 -17.31
CA ASN A 4 -0.79 -3.16 -16.23
C ASN A 4 0.49 -3.86 -16.68
N ASN A 5 0.86 -3.70 -17.95
CA ASN A 5 2.06 -4.34 -18.50
C ASN A 5 3.13 -3.31 -18.75
N SER A 6 4.14 -3.29 -17.88
CA SER A 6 5.28 -2.38 -17.99
C SER A 6 6.39 -2.94 -18.86
N GLY A 7 6.31 -4.21 -19.25
CA GLY A 7 7.38 -4.92 -19.91
C GLY A 7 8.33 -5.62 -18.94
N VAL A 8 8.12 -5.44 -17.63
CA VAL A 8 8.93 -6.12 -16.61
C VAL A 8 7.99 -7.03 -15.81
N GLY A 9 7.93 -8.29 -16.20
CA GLY A 9 6.92 -9.22 -15.71
C GLY A 9 6.91 -9.41 -14.20
N VAL A 10 8.07 -9.51 -13.58
CA VAL A 10 8.15 -9.70 -12.14
C VAL A 10 7.62 -8.49 -11.38
N LEU A 11 7.91 -7.29 -11.89
CA LEU A 11 7.41 -6.07 -11.29
C LEU A 11 5.90 -5.95 -11.44
N ASP A 12 5.39 -6.27 -12.62
CA ASP A 12 3.94 -6.22 -12.88
C ASP A 12 3.19 -7.16 -11.96
N LYS A 13 3.72 -8.35 -11.73
CA LYS A 13 3.10 -9.33 -10.83
C LYS A 13 3.16 -8.87 -9.38
N ALA A 14 4.29 -8.30 -8.95
CA ALA A 14 4.43 -7.78 -7.60
C ALA A 14 3.43 -6.66 -7.36
N VAL A 15 3.28 -5.75 -8.32
CA VAL A 15 2.31 -4.65 -8.21
C VAL A 15 0.89 -5.20 -8.16
N ALA A 16 0.58 -6.25 -8.93
CA ALA A 16 -0.74 -6.87 -8.90
C ALA A 16 -1.07 -7.41 -7.51
N ILE A 17 -0.09 -8.01 -6.83
CA ILE A 17 -0.29 -8.49 -5.46
C ILE A 17 -0.56 -7.31 -4.52
N LEU A 18 0.26 -6.26 -4.59
CA LEU A 18 0.07 -5.09 -3.73
C LEU A 18 -1.29 -4.44 -3.97
N THR A 19 -1.69 -4.31 -5.22
CA THR A 19 -2.98 -3.72 -5.57
C THR A 19 -4.14 -4.55 -5.00
N THR A 20 -4.03 -5.88 -5.07
CA THR A 20 -5.05 -6.76 -4.50
C THR A 20 -5.17 -6.55 -3.00
N LEU A 21 -4.04 -6.40 -2.30
CA LEU A 21 -4.05 -6.22 -0.86
C LEU A 21 -4.58 -4.86 -0.41
N GLU A 22 -4.76 -3.91 -1.32
CA GLU A 22 -5.40 -2.64 -0.98
C GLU A 22 -6.83 -2.83 -0.49
N SER A 23 -7.49 -3.90 -0.91
CA SER A 23 -8.87 -4.17 -0.49
C SER A 23 -8.96 -4.94 0.83
N GLY A 24 -7.85 -5.33 1.40
CA GLY A 24 -7.82 -6.01 2.69
C GLY A 24 -7.00 -7.30 2.68
N PRO A 25 -7.03 -8.05 3.79
CA PRO A 25 -6.24 -9.28 3.90
C PRO A 25 -6.66 -10.35 2.89
N HIS A 26 -5.68 -11.09 2.39
CA HIS A 26 -5.90 -12.18 1.44
C HIS A 26 -5.00 -13.35 1.80
N SER A 27 -5.55 -14.57 1.73
CA SER A 27 -4.74 -15.78 1.80
C SER A 27 -3.97 -15.95 0.49
N LEU A 28 -3.01 -16.87 0.48
CA LEU A 28 -2.31 -17.17 -0.77
C LEU A 28 -3.29 -17.63 -1.86
N ALA A 29 -4.23 -18.50 -1.51
CA ALA A 29 -5.22 -18.96 -2.47
C ALA A 29 -6.05 -17.81 -3.04
N GLU A 30 -6.41 -16.85 -2.19
CA GLU A 30 -7.16 -15.67 -2.62
C GLU A 30 -6.33 -14.77 -3.53
N LEU A 31 -5.04 -14.63 -3.24
CA LEU A 31 -4.14 -13.87 -4.13
C LEU A 31 -4.03 -14.53 -5.49
N VAL A 32 -3.89 -15.85 -5.53
CA VAL A 32 -3.85 -16.59 -6.80
C VAL A 32 -5.14 -16.39 -7.58
N ALA A 33 -6.28 -16.49 -6.92
CA ALA A 33 -7.58 -16.32 -7.57
C ALA A 33 -7.74 -14.89 -8.11
N ALA A 34 -7.33 -13.89 -7.35
CA ALA A 34 -7.52 -12.49 -7.73
C ALA A 34 -6.56 -12.04 -8.83
N THR A 35 -5.32 -12.52 -8.82
CA THR A 35 -4.28 -12.04 -9.74
C THR A 35 -4.08 -12.93 -10.95
N GLY A 36 -4.49 -14.21 -10.87
CA GLY A 36 -4.20 -15.17 -11.93
C GLY A 36 -2.75 -15.63 -11.96
N ILE A 37 -1.95 -15.23 -10.99
CA ILE A 37 -0.54 -15.63 -10.91
C ILE A 37 -0.49 -17.09 -10.41
N ALA A 38 0.38 -17.91 -11.01
CA ALA A 38 0.55 -19.30 -10.58
C ALA A 38 0.98 -19.33 -9.10
N ARG A 39 0.46 -20.31 -8.37
CA ARG A 39 0.65 -20.39 -6.92
C ARG A 39 2.11 -20.32 -6.46
N PRO A 40 3.06 -21.08 -7.06
CA PRO A 40 4.45 -20.98 -6.63
C PRO A 40 5.04 -19.61 -6.83
N THR A 41 4.70 -18.95 -7.93
CA THR A 41 5.18 -17.61 -8.23
C THR A 41 4.57 -16.60 -7.28
N ALA A 42 3.27 -16.69 -7.03
CA ALA A 42 2.59 -15.81 -6.08
C ALA A 42 3.20 -15.93 -4.69
N HIS A 43 3.48 -17.16 -4.26
CA HIS A 43 4.08 -17.39 -2.94
C HIS A 43 5.47 -16.74 -2.86
N ARG A 44 6.32 -16.99 -3.87
CA ARG A 44 7.67 -16.42 -3.86
C ARG A 44 7.65 -14.89 -3.87
N LEU A 45 6.74 -14.31 -4.65
CA LEU A 45 6.62 -12.86 -4.70
C LEU A 45 6.12 -12.30 -3.38
N ALA A 46 5.11 -12.93 -2.78
CA ALA A 46 4.58 -12.47 -1.51
C ALA A 46 5.65 -12.53 -0.42
N VAL A 47 6.44 -13.60 -0.38
CA VAL A 47 7.53 -13.74 0.59
C VAL A 47 8.62 -12.69 0.34
N ALA A 48 8.96 -12.45 -0.91
CA ALA A 48 9.95 -11.43 -1.26
C ALA A 48 9.47 -10.03 -0.86
N LEU A 49 8.20 -9.73 -1.12
CA LEU A 49 7.60 -8.47 -0.72
C LEU A 49 7.56 -8.33 0.80
N GLU A 50 7.31 -9.43 1.50
CA GLU A 50 7.34 -9.48 2.96
C GLU A 50 8.74 -9.18 3.49
N HIS A 51 9.77 -9.71 2.83
CA HIS A 51 11.15 -9.44 3.19
C HIS A 51 11.46 -7.94 3.14
N HIS A 52 10.89 -7.23 2.16
CA HIS A 52 11.09 -5.78 2.02
C HIS A 52 10.05 -4.97 2.80
N ARG A 53 9.22 -5.61 3.61
CA ARG A 53 8.18 -4.97 4.43
C ARG A 53 7.10 -4.26 3.61
N LEU A 54 7.03 -4.55 2.33
CA LEU A 54 5.93 -4.07 1.49
C LEU A 54 4.65 -4.85 1.76
N VAL A 55 4.81 -6.09 2.22
CA VAL A 55 3.73 -6.99 2.61
C VAL A 55 4.04 -7.51 4.00
N SER A 56 3.02 -7.80 4.77
CA SER A 56 3.14 -8.41 6.09
C SER A 56 2.08 -9.50 6.20
N ARG A 57 1.91 -10.08 7.38
CA ARG A 57 0.87 -11.07 7.66
C ARG A 57 0.10 -10.65 8.89
N ASP A 58 -1.22 -10.84 8.84
CA ASP A 58 -2.04 -10.58 10.02
C ASP A 58 -1.98 -11.76 10.98
N LEU A 59 -2.73 -11.68 12.07
CA LEU A 59 -2.72 -12.71 13.11
C LEU A 59 -3.25 -14.06 12.61
N THR A 60 -4.02 -14.06 11.53
CA THR A 60 -4.54 -15.30 10.94
C THR A 60 -3.63 -15.86 9.86
N GLY A 61 -2.51 -15.18 9.58
CA GLY A 61 -1.55 -15.61 8.57
C GLY A 61 -1.86 -15.14 7.16
N ARG A 62 -2.90 -14.33 6.97
CA ARG A 62 -3.21 -13.77 5.65
C ARG A 62 -2.30 -12.60 5.35
N PHE A 63 -2.03 -12.39 4.07
CA PHE A 63 -1.17 -11.30 3.64
C PHE A 63 -1.92 -9.97 3.70
N ILE A 64 -1.21 -8.95 4.14
CA ILE A 64 -1.70 -7.56 4.22
C ILE A 64 -0.58 -6.64 3.74
N LEU A 65 -0.92 -5.39 3.45
CA LEU A 65 0.09 -4.40 3.13
C LEU A 65 0.98 -4.17 4.36
N GLY A 66 2.28 -4.09 4.12
CA GLY A 66 3.26 -3.95 5.19
C GLY A 66 3.56 -2.49 5.52
N LYS A 67 4.35 -2.31 6.57
CA LYS A 67 4.69 -0.98 7.07
C LYS A 67 5.39 -0.12 6.02
N ARG A 68 6.26 -0.73 5.20
CA ARG A 68 6.98 0.01 4.17
C ARG A 68 6.05 0.59 3.12
N SER A 69 4.98 -0.13 2.79
CA SER A 69 3.96 0.38 1.87
C SER A 69 3.32 1.65 2.41
N GLY A 70 3.02 1.67 3.72
CA GLY A 70 2.46 2.85 4.37
C GLY A 70 3.44 4.03 4.38
N GLU A 71 4.70 3.75 4.63
CA GLU A 71 5.74 4.79 4.62
C GLU A 71 5.88 5.43 3.25
N LEU A 72 5.89 4.62 2.21
CA LEU A 72 5.98 5.11 0.84
C LEU A 72 4.76 5.96 0.47
N ALA A 73 3.59 5.49 0.83
CA ALA A 73 2.34 6.22 0.57
C ALA A 73 2.31 7.55 1.32
N SER A 74 2.73 7.53 2.57
CA SER A 74 2.78 8.72 3.41
C SER A 74 3.75 9.76 2.85
N ALA A 75 4.94 9.32 2.45
CA ALA A 75 5.93 10.22 1.87
C ALA A 75 5.42 10.88 0.60
N ALA A 76 4.79 10.08 -0.28
CA ALA A 76 4.24 10.61 -1.53
C ALA A 76 3.07 11.56 -1.27
N GLY A 77 2.19 11.21 -0.33
CA GLY A 77 1.05 12.03 0.01
C GLY A 77 1.42 13.31 0.75
N GLU A 78 2.44 13.24 1.59
CA GLU A 78 2.89 14.38 2.35
C GLU A 78 3.41 15.49 1.44
N ASP A 79 4.24 15.13 0.47
CA ASP A 79 4.75 16.10 -0.50
C ASP A 79 3.61 16.77 -1.26
N ARG A 80 2.64 15.99 -1.68
CA ARG A 80 1.49 16.51 -2.42
C ARG A 80 0.64 17.43 -1.56
N LEU A 81 0.40 17.05 -0.31
CA LEU A 81 -0.39 17.86 0.62
C LEU A 81 0.27 19.20 0.91
N ILE A 82 1.57 19.21 1.13
CA ILE A 82 2.30 20.44 1.39
C ILE A 82 2.21 21.37 0.19
N ALA A 83 2.38 20.85 -1.01
CA ALA A 83 2.41 21.66 -2.22
C ALA A 83 1.05 22.27 -2.55
N VAL A 84 -0.04 21.52 -2.33
CA VAL A 84 -1.37 21.89 -2.83
C VAL A 84 -2.28 22.42 -1.73
N ALA A 85 -2.23 21.86 -0.54
CA ALA A 85 -3.19 22.12 0.51
C ALA A 85 -2.63 22.79 1.76
N ALA A 86 -1.36 23.17 1.76
CA ALA A 86 -0.74 23.77 2.94
C ALA A 86 -1.52 24.97 3.49
N PRO A 87 -1.98 25.93 2.65
CA PRO A 87 -2.76 27.05 3.17
C PRO A 87 -4.07 26.62 3.81
N ALA A 88 -4.75 25.65 3.21
CA ALA A 88 -6.01 25.14 3.74
C ALA A 88 -5.79 24.43 5.07
N LEU A 89 -4.70 23.66 5.18
CA LEU A 89 -4.37 22.96 6.42
C LEU A 89 -4.02 23.93 7.52
N ALA A 90 -3.31 25.00 7.21
CA ALA A 90 -2.98 26.02 8.18
C ALA A 90 -4.24 26.69 8.74
N ALA A 91 -5.20 27.00 7.86
CA ALA A 91 -6.47 27.58 8.28
C ALA A 91 -7.26 26.61 9.17
N LEU A 92 -7.26 25.33 8.84
CA LEU A 92 -7.90 24.31 9.66
C LEU A 92 -7.24 24.20 11.03
N ARG A 93 -5.93 24.26 11.07
CA ARG A 93 -5.18 24.18 12.33
C ARG A 93 -5.53 25.34 13.24
N ASP A 94 -5.64 26.54 12.70
CA ASP A 94 -6.01 27.71 13.47
C ASP A 94 -7.44 27.61 14.00
N ALA A 95 -8.33 27.03 13.23
CA ALA A 95 -9.73 26.86 13.63
C ALA A 95 -9.93 25.69 14.58
N THR A 96 -9.30 24.54 14.29
CA THR A 96 -9.47 23.32 15.08
C THR A 96 -8.16 22.53 15.08
N GLY A 97 -7.22 22.94 15.91
CA GLY A 97 -5.88 22.37 15.90
C GLY A 97 -5.80 20.84 15.95
N GLU A 98 -6.80 20.18 16.53
CA GLU A 98 -6.77 18.74 16.68
C GLU A 98 -7.06 17.99 15.38
N SER A 99 -7.83 18.57 14.49
CA SER A 99 -8.20 17.90 13.23
C SER A 99 -6.99 17.64 12.35
N ALA A 100 -6.08 18.59 12.28
CA ALA A 100 -4.87 18.42 11.47
C ALA A 100 -3.97 17.33 12.04
N GLN A 101 -3.90 17.22 13.35
CA GLN A 101 -3.09 16.19 14.00
C GLN A 101 -3.66 14.80 13.78
N LEU A 102 -4.97 14.65 13.83
CA LEU A 102 -5.62 13.38 13.55
C LEU A 102 -5.35 12.93 12.11
N TYR A 103 -5.44 13.85 11.19
CA TYR A 103 -5.17 13.55 9.78
C TYR A 103 -3.75 13.04 9.59
N ARG A 104 -2.77 13.68 10.21
CA ARG A 104 -1.39 13.26 10.15
C ARG A 104 -1.18 11.86 10.72
N ARG A 105 -1.81 11.59 11.86
CA ARG A 105 -1.68 10.31 12.51
C ARG A 105 -2.19 9.18 11.65
N GLN A 106 -3.26 9.40 10.92
CA GLN A 106 -3.78 8.39 10.00
C GLN A 106 -2.81 8.12 8.86
N GLY A 107 -2.11 9.14 8.40
CA GLY A 107 -1.10 8.97 7.37
C GLY A 107 0.13 8.21 7.85
N ASP A 108 0.41 8.23 9.14
CA ASP A 108 1.59 7.59 9.71
C ASP A 108 1.37 6.13 10.08
N VAL A 109 0.15 5.65 10.07
CA VAL A 109 -0.20 4.29 10.49
C VAL A 109 -0.10 3.26 9.40
#